data_8b7cd250821b690a08ffdebb62f98e31
#
_entry.id   8b7cd250821b690a08ffdebb62f98e31
#
_cell.length_a   1.000
_cell.length_b   1.000
_cell.length_c   1.000
_cell.angle_alpha   90.00
_cell.angle_beta   90.00
_cell.angle_gamma   90.00
#
_symmetry.space_group_name_H-M   'P 1'
#
loop_
_entity.id
_entity.type
_entity.pdbx_description
1 polymer ?
#
loop_
_entity_poly.entity_id
_entity_poly.type
_entity_poly.pdbx_seq_one_letter_code
_entity_poly.pdbx_strand_id
1 'polypeptide(L)'
;MRARVNQLESDSPALRRAERRYQIEVKRNLTWNFSAHLFHGMLGQTGFRLINAPTFLPAYIMLLSGGSEFMVGLALSLQAFGMMLTPMLGANLIESRKRVLPLGFLIGGLMRTTILLISLAGLFMVGESTLIALLICLTLLGAFQGMQGVIFNFLMSKVIPVSKRGRLTGLRNFLAGITSAIVAWLGGTYLIGENPTAAGYSWTFLVAFILTTIGLLMLLAVREPEPPTVKLKQSLKQRFGDVPQLLRDDPAFTRYFLARSLATMGRMSMPFYILYAGQSIGL
;
A
#
# COMPACT_ATOMS: atom_id res chain seq x y z
N MET A 1 9.77 24.13 -30.62
CA MET A 1 8.45 24.73 -30.93
C MET A 1 7.35 24.24 -29.94
N ARG A 2 7.18 22.95 -29.70
CA ARG A 2 6.20 22.42 -28.70
C ARG A 2 6.39 22.93 -27.27
N ALA A 3 7.64 23.07 -26.78
CA ALA A 3 7.92 23.60 -25.45
C ALA A 3 7.49 25.05 -25.23
N ARG A 4 7.62 25.91 -26.27
CA ARG A 4 7.16 27.31 -26.25
C ARG A 4 5.64 27.43 -26.29
N VAL A 5 4.95 26.56 -27.04
CA VAL A 5 3.48 26.54 -27.08
C VAL A 5 2.92 26.12 -25.72
N ASN A 6 3.51 25.09 -25.09
CA ASN A 6 3.12 24.66 -23.72
C ASN A 6 3.39 25.74 -22.67
N GLN A 7 4.43 26.57 -22.81
CA GLN A 7 4.68 27.70 -21.90
C GLN A 7 3.67 28.84 -22.09
N LEU A 8 3.26 29.14 -23.32
CA LEU A 8 2.27 30.18 -23.60
C LEU A 8 0.85 29.76 -23.14
N GLU A 9 0.50 28.48 -23.24
CA GLU A 9 -0.75 27.96 -22.69
C GLU A 9 -0.75 27.95 -21.16
N SER A 10 0.42 27.68 -20.52
CA SER A 10 0.55 27.72 -19.05
C SER A 10 0.40 29.13 -18.46
N ASP A 11 0.53 30.17 -19.25
CA ASP A 11 0.51 31.58 -18.81
C ASP A 11 -0.84 32.28 -19.04
N SER A 12 -1.85 31.57 -19.52
CA SER A 12 -3.17 32.17 -19.74
C SER A 12 -3.80 32.66 -18.44
N PRO A 13 -4.39 33.88 -18.42
CA PRO A 13 -5.07 34.42 -17.24
C PRO A 13 -6.20 33.51 -16.71
N ALA A 14 -6.84 32.75 -17.61
CA ALA A 14 -7.88 31.78 -17.27
C ALA A 14 -7.31 30.59 -16.46
N LEU A 15 -6.18 30.06 -16.88
CA LEU A 15 -5.51 28.95 -16.19
C LEU A 15 -4.99 29.38 -14.79
N ARG A 16 -4.41 30.58 -14.68
CA ARG A 16 -3.99 31.13 -13.38
C ARG A 16 -5.18 31.31 -12.42
N ARG A 17 -6.34 31.73 -12.90
CA ARG A 17 -7.57 31.82 -12.08
C ARG A 17 -8.06 30.43 -11.65
N ALA A 18 -8.03 29.46 -12.54
CA ALA A 18 -8.41 28.07 -12.25
C ALA A 18 -7.48 27.43 -11.19
N GLU A 19 -6.16 27.61 -11.34
CA GLU A 19 -5.18 27.16 -10.36
C GLU A 19 -5.38 27.83 -8.99
N ARG A 20 -5.62 29.12 -8.94
CA ARG A 20 -5.91 29.84 -7.71
C ARG A 20 -7.18 29.31 -7.02
N ARG A 21 -8.24 29.02 -7.77
CA ARG A 21 -9.47 28.39 -7.23
C ARG A 21 -9.17 27.01 -6.66
N TYR A 22 -8.42 26.20 -7.37
CA TYR A 22 -8.00 24.88 -6.91
C TYR A 22 -7.22 24.96 -5.58
N GLN A 23 -6.26 25.88 -5.45
CA GLN A 23 -5.48 26.06 -4.23
C GLN A 23 -6.34 26.57 -3.05
N ILE A 24 -7.32 27.43 -3.31
CA ILE A 24 -8.29 27.88 -2.29
C ILE A 24 -9.12 26.68 -1.81
N GLU A 25 -9.60 25.83 -2.72
CA GLU A 25 -10.39 24.65 -2.37
C GLU A 25 -9.58 23.63 -1.56
N VAL A 26 -8.33 23.37 -1.93
CA VAL A 26 -7.40 22.54 -1.14
C VAL A 26 -7.25 23.08 0.29
N LYS A 27 -7.02 24.38 0.45
CA LYS A 27 -6.87 25.02 1.76
C LYS A 27 -8.17 24.96 2.58
N ARG A 28 -9.31 25.23 1.97
CA ARG A 28 -10.63 25.20 2.62
C ARG A 28 -10.98 23.83 3.18
N ASN A 29 -10.63 22.76 2.44
CA ASN A 29 -10.94 21.40 2.85
C ASN A 29 -9.79 20.72 3.62
N LEU A 30 -8.71 21.45 3.96
CA LEU A 30 -7.48 20.86 4.51
C LEU A 30 -7.73 20.08 5.81
N THR A 31 -8.42 20.66 6.79
CA THR A 31 -8.65 19.99 8.09
C THR A 31 -9.46 18.72 7.91
N TRP A 32 -10.49 18.77 7.08
CA TRP A 32 -11.33 17.62 6.78
C TRP A 32 -10.54 16.50 6.07
N ASN A 33 -9.83 16.87 5.01
CA ASN A 33 -9.02 15.92 4.25
C ASN A 33 -7.86 15.34 5.09
N PHE A 34 -7.26 16.17 5.96
CA PHE A 34 -6.22 15.72 6.88
C PHE A 34 -6.75 14.65 7.85
N SER A 35 -7.91 14.88 8.47
CA SER A 35 -8.54 13.92 9.38
C SER A 35 -8.94 12.63 8.65
N ALA A 36 -9.56 12.73 7.47
CA ALA A 36 -9.93 11.55 6.68
C ALA A 36 -8.69 10.69 6.31
N HIS A 37 -7.60 11.33 5.87
CA HIS A 37 -6.35 10.63 5.58
C HIS A 37 -5.65 10.08 6.83
N LEU A 38 -5.78 10.76 7.98
CA LEU A 38 -5.22 10.30 9.25
C LEU A 38 -5.90 9.00 9.68
N PHE A 39 -7.22 8.98 9.77
CA PHE A 39 -7.98 7.79 10.19
C PHE A 39 -7.86 6.65 9.18
N HIS A 40 -7.95 6.95 7.87
CA HIS A 40 -7.66 5.97 6.82
C HIS A 40 -6.28 5.34 7.01
N GLY A 41 -5.26 6.16 7.22
CA GLY A 41 -3.89 5.67 7.35
C GLY A 41 -3.64 4.93 8.65
N MET A 42 -4.19 5.38 9.77
CA MET A 42 -4.08 4.71 11.07
C MET A 42 -4.69 3.30 11.02
N LEU A 43 -5.97 3.20 10.66
CA LEU A 43 -6.68 1.92 10.59
C LEU A 43 -6.12 1.00 9.49
N GLY A 44 -5.83 1.58 8.32
CA GLY A 44 -5.25 0.83 7.21
C GLY A 44 -3.89 0.24 7.57
N GLN A 45 -2.98 1.03 8.13
CA GLN A 45 -1.66 0.53 8.54
C GLN A 45 -1.74 -0.47 9.68
N THR A 46 -2.65 -0.26 10.65
CA THR A 46 -2.87 -1.22 11.73
C THR A 46 -3.24 -2.59 11.18
N GLY A 47 -4.26 -2.66 10.33
CA GLY A 47 -4.66 -3.93 9.73
C GLY A 47 -3.60 -4.54 8.80
N PHE A 48 -2.92 -3.70 7.98
CA PHE A 48 -1.85 -4.22 7.10
C PHE A 48 -0.65 -4.76 7.87
N ARG A 49 -0.33 -4.26 9.05
CA ARG A 49 0.74 -4.81 9.88
C ARG A 49 0.41 -6.18 10.45
N LEU A 50 -0.86 -6.55 10.58
CA LEU A 50 -1.26 -7.89 10.99
C LEU A 50 -1.03 -8.94 9.89
N ILE A 51 -1.21 -8.56 8.62
CA ILE A 51 -1.10 -9.48 7.49
C ILE A 51 0.23 -9.41 6.74
N ASN A 52 1.02 -8.36 6.93
CA ASN A 52 2.34 -8.28 6.31
C ASN A 52 3.43 -8.80 7.26
N ALA A 53 4.50 -9.34 6.67
CA ALA A 53 5.71 -9.63 7.42
C ALA A 53 6.22 -8.35 8.13
N PRO A 54 6.77 -8.45 9.33
CA PRO A 54 7.20 -9.66 10.04
C PRO A 54 6.23 -10.19 11.09
N THR A 55 4.96 -9.80 11.14
CA THR A 55 4.06 -10.15 12.24
C THR A 55 3.60 -11.63 12.18
N PHE A 56 2.37 -11.90 11.76
CA PHE A 56 1.79 -13.24 11.81
C PHE A 56 1.97 -14.07 10.55
N LEU A 57 2.17 -13.42 9.41
CA LEU A 57 2.19 -14.10 8.12
C LEU A 57 3.29 -15.16 7.96
N PRO A 58 4.57 -14.93 8.37
CA PRO A 58 5.59 -15.96 8.29
C PRO A 58 5.27 -17.20 9.13
N ALA A 59 4.79 -17.01 10.36
CA ALA A 59 4.41 -18.11 11.25
C ALA A 59 3.21 -18.90 10.70
N TYR A 60 2.23 -18.21 10.10
CA TYR A 60 1.10 -18.88 9.45
C TYR A 60 1.53 -19.73 8.25
N ILE A 61 2.45 -19.23 7.41
CA ILE A 61 3.00 -20.00 6.29
C ILE A 61 3.77 -21.22 6.80
N MET A 62 4.59 -21.06 7.85
CA MET A 62 5.31 -22.17 8.49
C MET A 62 4.34 -23.25 8.95
N LEU A 63 3.24 -22.87 9.63
CA LEU A 63 2.21 -23.79 10.09
C LEU A 63 1.57 -24.56 8.92
N LEU A 64 1.17 -23.85 7.85
CA LEU A 64 0.50 -24.47 6.69
C LEU A 64 1.43 -25.36 5.86
N SER A 65 2.73 -25.08 5.84
CA SER A 65 3.72 -25.78 5.02
C SER A 65 4.47 -26.88 5.77
N GLY A 66 4.07 -27.19 7.03
CA GLY A 66 4.76 -28.18 7.84
C GLY A 66 6.20 -27.79 8.21
N GLY A 67 6.48 -26.50 8.40
CA GLY A 67 7.78 -26.00 8.81
C GLY A 67 8.72 -25.59 7.68
N SER A 68 8.22 -25.41 6.46
CA SER A 68 9.06 -25.10 5.30
C SER A 68 9.43 -23.60 5.23
N GLU A 69 10.68 -23.26 5.56
CA GLU A 69 11.22 -21.91 5.39
C GLU A 69 11.24 -21.46 3.90
N PHE A 70 11.42 -22.42 2.99
CA PHE A 70 11.34 -22.16 1.55
C PHE A 70 9.97 -21.62 1.16
N MET A 71 8.87 -22.17 1.70
CA MET A 71 7.52 -21.70 1.43
C MET A 71 7.28 -20.28 1.99
N VAL A 72 7.88 -19.95 3.13
CA VAL A 72 7.86 -18.58 3.65
C VAL A 72 8.53 -17.61 2.67
N GLY A 73 9.74 -17.95 2.22
CA GLY A 73 10.49 -17.15 1.25
C GLY A 73 9.74 -17.00 -0.08
N LEU A 74 9.18 -18.10 -0.60
CA LEU A 74 8.39 -18.10 -1.84
C LEU A 74 7.15 -17.21 -1.73
N ALA A 75 6.37 -17.36 -0.69
CA ALA A 75 5.14 -16.59 -0.47
C ALA A 75 5.40 -15.08 -0.42
N LEU A 76 6.42 -14.67 0.34
CA LEU A 76 6.80 -13.26 0.47
C LEU A 76 7.41 -12.73 -0.83
N SER A 77 8.14 -13.55 -1.58
CA SER A 77 8.67 -13.21 -2.90
C SER A 77 7.56 -13.00 -3.92
N LEU A 78 6.54 -13.85 -3.93
CA LEU A 78 5.37 -13.70 -4.81
C LEU A 78 4.59 -12.41 -4.50
N GLN A 79 4.41 -12.06 -3.22
CA GLN A 79 3.81 -10.79 -2.83
C GLN A 79 4.65 -9.61 -3.32
N ALA A 80 5.96 -9.65 -3.10
CA ALA A 80 6.90 -8.61 -3.54
C ALA A 80 6.93 -8.47 -5.06
N PHE A 81 6.88 -9.57 -5.80
CA PHE A 81 6.81 -9.60 -7.26
C PHE A 81 5.56 -8.89 -7.76
N GLY A 82 4.38 -9.22 -7.21
CA GLY A 82 3.14 -8.52 -7.54
C GLY A 82 3.25 -7.01 -7.29
N MET A 83 3.82 -6.63 -6.14
CA MET A 83 3.99 -5.23 -5.75
C MET A 83 4.99 -4.46 -6.64
N MET A 84 5.98 -5.15 -7.20
CA MET A 84 6.99 -4.54 -8.07
C MET A 84 6.45 -4.21 -9.47
N LEU A 85 5.63 -5.07 -10.04
CA LEU A 85 5.17 -4.95 -11.42
C LEU A 85 4.08 -3.89 -11.62
N THR A 86 3.27 -3.64 -10.61
CA THR A 86 1.99 -2.93 -10.78
C THR A 86 1.98 -1.41 -10.51
N PRO A 87 3.00 -0.76 -9.90
CA PRO A 87 3.01 0.69 -9.72
C PRO A 87 2.88 1.47 -11.02
N MET A 88 3.50 0.98 -12.11
CA MET A 88 3.40 1.62 -13.42
C MET A 88 1.98 1.53 -14.00
N LEU A 89 1.27 0.42 -13.74
CA LEU A 89 -0.15 0.29 -14.10
C LEU A 89 -0.99 1.30 -13.31
N GLY A 90 -0.76 1.40 -12.00
CA GLY A 90 -1.42 2.39 -11.14
C GLY A 90 -1.20 3.82 -11.63
N ALA A 91 0.05 4.18 -11.96
CA ALA A 91 0.39 5.50 -12.50
C ALA A 91 -0.32 5.79 -13.84
N ASN A 92 -0.35 4.81 -14.74
CA ASN A 92 -1.02 4.94 -16.03
C ASN A 92 -2.53 5.15 -15.89
N LEU A 93 -3.16 4.46 -14.91
CA LEU A 93 -4.59 4.55 -14.66
C LEU A 93 -5.03 5.93 -14.13
N ILE A 94 -4.16 6.65 -13.39
CA ILE A 94 -4.51 7.93 -12.76
C ILE A 94 -4.13 9.16 -13.59
N GLU A 95 -3.18 9.05 -14.52
CA GLU A 95 -2.53 10.19 -15.17
C GLU A 95 -3.49 11.12 -15.90
N SER A 96 -4.47 10.55 -16.61
CA SER A 96 -5.47 11.29 -17.39
C SER A 96 -6.76 11.58 -16.62
N ARG A 97 -6.82 11.25 -15.32
CA ARG A 97 -8.04 11.38 -14.53
C ARG A 97 -8.05 12.67 -13.71
N LYS A 98 -9.13 13.43 -13.80
CA LYS A 98 -9.36 14.58 -12.92
C LYS A 98 -9.60 14.16 -11.48
N ARG A 99 -10.36 13.07 -11.26
CA ARG A 99 -10.63 12.47 -9.95
C ARG A 99 -10.04 11.07 -9.89
N VAL A 100 -9.26 10.80 -8.86
CA VAL A 100 -8.60 9.49 -8.64
C VAL A 100 -9.18 8.72 -7.47
N LEU A 101 -9.94 9.38 -6.60
CA LEU A 101 -10.57 8.75 -5.44
C LEU A 101 -11.42 7.53 -5.80
N PRO A 102 -12.31 7.55 -6.84
CA PRO A 102 -13.11 6.37 -7.19
C PRO A 102 -12.25 5.17 -7.58
N LEU A 103 -11.17 5.41 -8.35
CA LEU A 103 -10.23 4.35 -8.71
C LEU A 103 -9.46 3.84 -7.49
N GLY A 104 -9.02 4.74 -6.60
CA GLY A 104 -8.36 4.38 -5.36
C GLY A 104 -9.26 3.55 -4.45
N PHE A 105 -10.55 3.85 -4.43
CA PHE A 105 -11.55 3.07 -3.68
C PHE A 105 -11.75 1.68 -4.29
N LEU A 106 -11.84 1.57 -5.62
CA LEU A 106 -11.98 0.28 -6.32
C LEU A 106 -10.76 -0.62 -6.09
N ILE A 107 -9.55 -0.13 -6.38
CA ILE A 107 -8.30 -0.91 -6.18
C ILE A 107 -8.10 -1.23 -4.70
N GLY A 108 -8.38 -0.26 -3.83
CA GLY A 108 -8.36 -0.47 -2.39
C GLY A 108 -9.37 -1.51 -1.90
N GLY A 109 -10.54 -1.60 -2.51
CA GLY A 109 -11.56 -2.62 -2.26
C GLY A 109 -11.07 -4.01 -2.68
N LEU A 110 -10.59 -4.15 -3.92
CA LEU A 110 -10.00 -5.39 -4.43
C LEU A 110 -8.87 -5.91 -3.54
N MET A 111 -7.99 -5.01 -3.08
CA MET A 111 -6.93 -5.35 -2.14
C MET A 111 -7.48 -5.94 -0.83
N ARG A 112 -8.58 -5.41 -0.30
CA ARG A 112 -9.21 -5.92 0.93
C ARG A 112 -9.95 -7.22 0.69
N THR A 113 -10.56 -7.38 -0.47
CA THR A 113 -11.15 -8.66 -0.88
C THR A 113 -10.11 -9.77 -0.86
N THR A 114 -8.86 -9.53 -1.28
CA THR A 114 -7.81 -10.55 -1.17
C THR A 114 -7.46 -10.87 0.28
N ILE A 115 -7.48 -9.89 1.21
CA ILE A 115 -7.29 -10.16 2.65
C ILE A 115 -8.44 -11.03 3.20
N LEU A 116 -9.67 -10.71 2.82
CA LEU A 116 -10.83 -11.53 3.19
C LEU A 116 -10.70 -12.97 2.66
N LEU A 117 -10.30 -13.13 1.40
CA LEU A 117 -10.10 -14.45 0.82
C LEU A 117 -9.01 -15.26 1.52
N ILE A 118 -7.91 -14.62 1.96
CA ILE A 118 -6.88 -15.28 2.79
C ILE A 118 -7.49 -15.76 4.11
N SER A 119 -8.29 -14.93 4.78
CA SER A 119 -8.97 -15.31 6.02
C SER A 119 -9.94 -16.47 5.79
N LEU A 120 -10.80 -16.38 4.77
CA LEU A 120 -11.79 -17.43 4.47
C LEU A 120 -11.11 -18.75 4.05
N ALA A 121 -10.02 -18.68 3.29
CA ALA A 121 -9.27 -19.89 2.91
C ALA A 121 -8.79 -20.66 4.15
N GLY A 122 -8.22 -19.97 5.14
CA GLY A 122 -7.75 -20.65 6.35
C GLY A 122 -8.88 -21.09 7.32
N LEU A 123 -10.10 -20.55 7.18
CA LEU A 123 -11.26 -20.99 7.96
C LEU A 123 -11.97 -22.20 7.34
N PHE A 124 -12.01 -22.29 6.00
CA PHE A 124 -12.87 -23.25 5.30
C PHE A 124 -12.11 -24.26 4.45
N MET A 125 -10.81 -24.02 4.15
CA MET A 125 -9.99 -24.97 3.41
C MET A 125 -9.02 -25.68 4.36
N VAL A 126 -8.47 -26.82 3.91
CA VAL A 126 -7.54 -27.63 4.71
C VAL A 126 -6.32 -28.06 3.88
N GLY A 127 -5.18 -28.23 4.56
CA GLY A 127 -3.96 -28.76 3.96
C GLY A 127 -3.40 -27.91 2.82
N GLU A 128 -2.94 -28.56 1.76
CA GLU A 128 -2.27 -27.92 0.64
C GLU A 128 -3.14 -26.90 -0.10
N SER A 129 -4.44 -27.11 -0.14
CA SER A 129 -5.37 -26.18 -0.82
C SER A 129 -5.36 -24.79 -0.15
N THR A 130 -5.26 -24.74 1.18
CA THR A 130 -5.14 -23.47 1.92
C THR A 130 -3.84 -22.76 1.57
N LEU A 131 -2.72 -23.50 1.50
CA LEU A 131 -1.42 -22.92 1.13
C LEU A 131 -1.42 -22.37 -0.30
N ILE A 132 -1.94 -23.12 -1.26
CA ILE A 132 -2.04 -22.67 -2.66
C ILE A 132 -2.91 -21.40 -2.77
N ALA A 133 -4.08 -21.40 -2.12
CA ALA A 133 -4.95 -20.24 -2.08
C ALA A 133 -4.24 -19.02 -1.47
N LEU A 134 -3.48 -19.22 -0.39
CA LEU A 134 -2.68 -18.18 0.25
C LEU A 134 -1.63 -17.60 -0.71
N LEU A 135 -0.87 -18.44 -1.43
CA LEU A 135 0.16 -17.99 -2.39
C LEU A 135 -0.45 -17.14 -3.52
N ILE A 136 -1.58 -17.59 -4.06
CA ILE A 136 -2.32 -16.84 -5.10
C ILE A 136 -2.80 -15.50 -4.54
N CYS A 137 -3.45 -15.51 -3.37
CA CYS A 137 -3.95 -14.30 -2.74
C CYS A 137 -2.85 -13.32 -2.36
N LEU A 138 -1.68 -13.79 -1.89
CA LEU A 138 -0.54 -12.92 -1.60
C LEU A 138 0.03 -12.26 -2.86
N THR A 139 0.08 -12.98 -3.96
CA THR A 139 0.49 -12.40 -5.25
C THR A 139 -0.46 -11.29 -5.69
N LEU A 140 -1.78 -11.52 -5.59
CA LEU A 140 -2.81 -10.54 -5.91
C LEU A 140 -2.78 -9.36 -4.92
N LEU A 141 -2.61 -9.65 -3.63
CA LEU A 141 -2.47 -8.62 -2.59
C LEU A 141 -1.30 -7.69 -2.91
N GLY A 142 -0.14 -8.26 -3.26
CA GLY A 142 1.02 -7.49 -3.69
C GLY A 142 0.73 -6.62 -4.91
N ALA A 143 0.07 -7.20 -5.92
CA ALA A 143 -0.30 -6.48 -7.13
C ALA A 143 -1.20 -5.26 -6.83
N PHE A 144 -2.24 -5.45 -6.02
CA PHE A 144 -3.11 -4.33 -5.62
C PHE A 144 -2.40 -3.33 -4.69
N GLN A 145 -1.49 -3.77 -3.81
CA GLN A 145 -0.67 -2.89 -2.97
C GLN A 145 0.23 -1.97 -3.80
N GLY A 146 0.87 -2.51 -4.85
CA GLY A 146 1.69 -1.72 -5.76
C GLY A 146 0.92 -0.61 -6.47
N MET A 147 -0.24 -0.93 -7.05
CA MET A 147 -1.12 0.06 -7.66
C MET A 147 -1.64 1.08 -6.65
N GLN A 148 -2.15 0.60 -5.51
CA GLN A 148 -2.75 1.44 -4.49
C GLN A 148 -1.74 2.42 -3.88
N GLY A 149 -0.49 2.02 -3.72
CA GLY A 149 0.58 2.88 -3.22
C GLY A 149 0.76 4.14 -4.07
N VAL A 150 0.76 4.00 -5.39
CA VAL A 150 0.87 5.13 -6.32
C VAL A 150 -0.40 5.99 -6.29
N ILE A 151 -1.57 5.37 -6.39
CA ILE A 151 -2.86 6.07 -6.39
C ILE A 151 -3.05 6.88 -5.10
N PHE A 152 -2.76 6.26 -3.95
CA PHE A 152 -2.89 6.89 -2.65
C PHE A 152 -1.93 8.08 -2.48
N ASN A 153 -0.65 7.92 -2.86
CA ASN A 153 0.33 9.00 -2.77
C ASN A 153 -0.05 10.17 -3.69
N PHE A 154 -0.57 9.87 -4.87
CA PHE A 154 -1.05 10.90 -5.78
C PHE A 154 -2.28 11.62 -5.22
N LEU A 155 -3.29 10.90 -4.70
CA LEU A 155 -4.46 11.48 -4.05
C LEU A 155 -4.03 12.39 -2.88
N MET A 156 -3.16 11.88 -1.99
CA MET A 156 -2.63 12.67 -0.87
C MET A 156 -1.94 13.95 -1.38
N SER A 157 -1.19 13.85 -2.49
CA SER A 157 -0.51 15.01 -3.05
C SER A 157 -1.45 16.09 -3.60
N LYS A 158 -2.65 15.71 -4.03
CA LYS A 158 -3.69 16.63 -4.51
C LYS A 158 -4.40 17.38 -3.38
N VAL A 159 -4.61 16.72 -2.24
CA VAL A 159 -5.50 17.23 -1.19
C VAL A 159 -4.75 17.73 0.05
N ILE A 160 -3.46 17.39 0.21
CA ILE A 160 -2.65 17.82 1.35
C ILE A 160 -1.45 18.64 0.86
N PRO A 161 -1.30 19.91 1.27
CA PRO A 161 -0.15 20.73 0.97
C PRO A 161 1.15 20.10 1.44
N VAL A 162 2.26 20.32 0.70
CA VAL A 162 3.58 19.73 0.98
C VAL A 162 4.02 19.97 2.43
N SER A 163 3.80 21.19 2.97
CA SER A 163 4.17 21.57 4.34
C SER A 163 3.46 20.77 5.44
N LYS A 164 2.35 20.10 5.14
CA LYS A 164 1.56 19.31 6.11
C LYS A 164 1.72 17.79 5.94
N ARG A 165 2.30 17.32 4.82
CA ARG A 165 2.44 15.87 4.53
C ARG A 165 3.33 15.17 5.54
N GLY A 166 4.46 15.77 5.94
CA GLY A 166 5.35 15.20 6.94
C GLY A 166 4.65 15.00 8.29
N ARG A 167 3.90 16.02 8.77
CA ARG A 167 3.12 15.93 10.01
C ARG A 167 2.04 14.84 9.92
N LEU A 168 1.31 14.77 8.80
CA LEU A 168 0.29 13.74 8.58
C LEU A 168 0.90 12.34 8.62
N THR A 169 1.99 12.12 7.89
CA THR A 169 2.67 10.81 7.82
C THR A 169 3.24 10.41 9.17
N GLY A 170 3.89 11.34 9.89
CA GLY A 170 4.43 11.10 11.23
C GLY A 170 3.34 10.71 12.23
N LEU A 171 2.26 11.50 12.31
CA LEU A 171 1.15 11.22 13.22
C LEU A 171 0.44 9.91 12.88
N ARG A 172 0.21 9.64 11.59
CA ARG A 172 -0.38 8.39 11.11
C ARG A 172 0.47 7.18 11.49
N ASN A 173 1.79 7.24 11.30
CA ASN A 173 2.71 6.15 11.63
C ASN A 173 2.79 5.93 13.14
N PHE A 174 2.80 7.01 13.93
CA PHE A 174 2.82 6.94 15.39
C PHE A 174 1.54 6.27 15.93
N LEU A 175 0.38 6.75 15.54
CA LEU A 175 -0.90 6.17 15.98
C LEU A 175 -1.05 4.72 15.49
N ALA A 176 -0.71 4.44 14.24
CA ALA A 176 -0.73 3.08 13.72
C ALA A 176 0.29 2.16 14.42
N GLY A 177 1.40 2.69 14.91
CA GLY A 177 2.36 1.96 15.74
C GLY A 177 1.73 1.45 17.02
N ILE A 178 1.09 2.35 17.78
CA ILE A 178 0.41 2.03 19.02
C ILE A 178 -0.75 1.06 18.79
N THR A 179 -1.65 1.41 17.87
CA THR A 179 -2.84 0.58 17.61
C THR A 179 -2.48 -0.81 17.08
N SER A 180 -1.45 -0.93 16.23
CA SER A 180 -1.01 -2.23 15.75
C SER A 180 -0.36 -3.08 16.83
N ALA A 181 0.38 -2.48 17.75
CA ALA A 181 0.95 -3.23 18.89
C ALA A 181 -0.16 -3.81 19.78
N ILE A 182 -1.17 -2.98 20.11
CA ILE A 182 -2.34 -3.43 20.91
C ILE A 182 -3.09 -4.54 20.18
N VAL A 183 -3.44 -4.35 18.90
CA VAL A 183 -4.23 -5.35 18.16
C VAL A 183 -3.41 -6.62 17.89
N ALA A 184 -2.10 -6.52 17.68
CA ALA A 184 -1.23 -7.69 17.53
C ALA A 184 -1.13 -8.46 18.84
N TRP A 185 -0.99 -7.78 19.97
CA TRP A 185 -1.01 -8.43 21.29
C TRP A 185 -2.34 -9.14 21.55
N LEU A 186 -3.47 -8.48 21.33
CA LEU A 186 -4.80 -9.09 21.47
C LEU A 186 -4.97 -10.30 20.52
N GLY A 187 -4.59 -10.17 19.26
CA GLY A 187 -4.66 -11.25 18.28
C GLY A 187 -3.77 -12.44 18.65
N GLY A 188 -2.55 -12.17 19.08
CA GLY A 188 -1.63 -13.21 19.55
C GLY A 188 -2.15 -13.94 20.77
N THR A 189 -2.63 -13.20 21.78
CA THR A 189 -3.07 -13.78 23.05
C THR A 189 -4.41 -14.51 22.94
N TYR A 190 -5.40 -13.92 22.28
CA TYR A 190 -6.78 -14.43 22.33
C TYR A 190 -7.22 -15.20 21.09
N LEU A 191 -6.63 -14.93 19.90
CA LEU A 191 -7.02 -15.61 18.67
C LEU A 191 -6.06 -16.72 18.27
N ILE A 192 -4.76 -16.54 18.48
CA ILE A 192 -3.75 -17.56 18.15
C ILE A 192 -3.48 -18.43 19.37
N GLY A 193 -3.23 -17.81 20.55
CA GLY A 193 -2.99 -18.50 21.80
C GLY A 193 -1.69 -19.32 21.81
N GLU A 194 -1.58 -20.24 22.82
CA GLU A 194 -0.42 -21.11 23.00
C GLU A 194 -0.36 -22.25 21.97
N ASN A 195 -1.51 -22.66 21.41
CA ASN A 195 -1.61 -23.70 20.40
C ASN A 195 -2.05 -23.09 19.06
N PRO A 196 -1.11 -22.60 18.24
CA PRO A 196 -1.42 -21.93 17.00
C PRO A 196 -2.16 -22.83 15.99
N THR A 197 -3.28 -22.36 15.47
CA THR A 197 -4.07 -23.05 14.46
C THR A 197 -4.28 -22.20 13.23
N ALA A 198 -4.56 -22.81 12.08
CA ALA A 198 -4.89 -22.07 10.87
C ALA A 198 -6.10 -21.14 11.08
N ALA A 199 -7.10 -21.57 11.85
CA ALA A 199 -8.25 -20.78 12.22
C ALA A 199 -7.90 -19.55 13.05
N GLY A 200 -7.00 -19.66 14.04
CA GLY A 200 -6.55 -18.54 14.88
C GLY A 200 -5.90 -17.42 14.06
N TYR A 201 -4.98 -17.78 13.15
CA TYR A 201 -4.41 -16.82 12.20
C TYR A 201 -5.47 -16.20 11.28
N SER A 202 -6.40 -17.01 10.80
CA SER A 202 -7.45 -16.56 9.90
C SER A 202 -8.40 -15.55 10.55
N TRP A 203 -8.76 -15.74 11.83
CA TRP A 203 -9.49 -14.75 12.60
C TRP A 203 -8.71 -13.44 12.77
N THR A 204 -7.40 -13.53 12.97
CA THR A 204 -6.53 -12.35 13.02
C THR A 204 -6.51 -11.59 11.68
N PHE A 205 -6.51 -12.32 10.56
CA PHE A 205 -6.60 -11.70 9.22
C PHE A 205 -8.00 -11.15 8.93
N LEU A 206 -9.05 -11.71 9.51
CA LEU A 206 -10.39 -11.12 9.44
C LEU A 206 -10.45 -9.78 10.17
N VAL A 207 -9.81 -9.66 11.33
CA VAL A 207 -9.65 -8.38 12.02
C VAL A 207 -8.87 -7.38 11.14
N ALA A 208 -7.81 -7.83 10.47
CA ALA A 208 -7.07 -7.01 9.52
C ALA A 208 -7.95 -6.52 8.36
N PHE A 209 -8.80 -7.39 7.81
CA PHE A 209 -9.79 -7.04 6.78
C PHE A 209 -10.75 -5.97 7.29
N ILE A 210 -11.34 -6.14 8.47
CA ILE A 210 -12.30 -5.20 9.07
C ILE A 210 -11.63 -3.83 9.26
N LEU A 211 -10.48 -3.78 9.91
CA LEU A 211 -9.76 -2.53 10.17
C LEU A 211 -9.38 -1.80 8.88
N THR A 212 -8.81 -2.52 7.91
CA THR A 212 -8.42 -1.91 6.64
C THR A 212 -9.63 -1.44 5.84
N THR A 213 -10.77 -2.15 5.93
CA THR A 213 -12.02 -1.79 5.24
C THR A 213 -12.63 -0.54 5.87
N ILE A 214 -12.73 -0.47 7.20
CA ILE A 214 -13.19 0.76 7.89
C ILE A 214 -12.26 1.92 7.51
N GLY A 215 -10.93 1.69 7.51
CA GLY A 215 -9.98 2.67 7.04
C GLY A 215 -10.25 3.14 5.60
N LEU A 216 -10.58 2.22 4.67
CA LEU A 216 -10.91 2.58 3.30
C LEU A 216 -12.18 3.43 3.21
N LEU A 217 -13.20 3.08 3.99
CA LEU A 217 -14.46 3.84 4.04
C LEU A 217 -14.22 5.29 4.51
N MET A 218 -13.27 5.53 5.43
CA MET A 218 -12.89 6.90 5.83
C MET A 218 -12.35 7.71 4.64
N LEU A 219 -11.79 7.06 3.63
CA LEU A 219 -11.29 7.75 2.43
C LEU A 219 -12.42 8.33 1.57
N LEU A 220 -13.65 7.80 1.66
CA LEU A 220 -14.83 8.37 0.98
C LEU A 220 -15.16 9.78 1.48
N ALA A 221 -14.74 10.12 2.70
CA ALA A 221 -14.91 11.46 3.24
C ALA A 221 -13.96 12.49 2.61
N VAL A 222 -12.95 12.08 1.84
CA VAL A 222 -12.00 12.99 1.20
C VAL A 222 -12.70 13.81 0.13
N ARG A 223 -12.56 15.13 0.24
CA ARG A 223 -13.03 16.10 -0.74
C ARG A 223 -11.92 16.35 -1.75
N GLU A 224 -11.96 15.64 -2.87
CA GLU A 224 -10.95 15.72 -3.91
C GLU A 224 -11.29 16.86 -4.88
N PRO A 225 -10.44 17.94 -4.96
CA PRO A 225 -10.64 19.02 -5.92
C PRO A 225 -10.21 18.56 -7.33
N GLU A 226 -10.86 19.11 -8.35
CA GLU A 226 -10.48 18.85 -9.73
C GLU A 226 -9.33 19.76 -10.15
N PRO A 227 -8.19 19.21 -10.60
CA PRO A 227 -7.08 20.02 -11.09
C PRO A 227 -7.48 20.71 -12.40
N PRO A 228 -6.97 21.93 -12.66
CA PRO A 228 -7.29 22.67 -13.89
C PRO A 228 -6.78 21.99 -15.16
N THR A 229 -5.71 21.19 -15.03
CA THR A 229 -5.12 20.45 -16.16
C THR A 229 -4.82 19.01 -15.73
N VAL A 230 -4.87 18.09 -16.68
CA VAL A 230 -4.44 16.68 -16.52
C VAL A 230 -3.43 16.37 -17.60
N LYS A 231 -2.51 15.46 -17.31
CA LYS A 231 -1.53 14.99 -18.30
C LYS A 231 -2.21 14.12 -19.35
N LEU A 232 -1.69 14.17 -20.56
CA LEU A 232 -2.08 13.25 -21.62
C LEU A 232 -1.64 11.83 -21.27
N LYS A 233 -2.51 10.86 -21.55
CA LYS A 233 -2.22 9.45 -21.29
C LYS A 233 -1.08 8.99 -22.20
N GLN A 234 -0.01 8.47 -21.58
CA GLN A 234 1.08 7.81 -22.29
C GLN A 234 0.88 6.31 -22.35
N SER A 235 1.41 5.65 -23.38
CA SER A 235 1.39 4.19 -23.44
C SER A 235 2.38 3.60 -22.44
N LEU A 236 2.05 2.43 -21.89
CA LEU A 236 2.96 1.69 -20.98
C LEU A 236 4.30 1.39 -21.66
N LYS A 237 4.27 1.02 -22.95
CA LYS A 237 5.48 0.73 -23.73
C LYS A 237 6.44 1.94 -23.79
N GLN A 238 5.92 3.15 -24.00
CA GLN A 238 6.72 4.37 -23.96
C GLN A 238 7.34 4.60 -22.60
N ARG A 239 6.57 4.45 -21.50
CA ARG A 239 7.09 4.62 -20.13
C ARG A 239 8.22 3.67 -19.80
N PHE A 240 8.08 2.39 -20.15
CA PHE A 240 9.16 1.43 -19.94
C PHE A 240 10.39 1.76 -20.79
N GLY A 241 10.17 2.25 -22.03
CA GLY A 241 11.23 2.70 -22.92
C GLY A 241 11.99 3.94 -22.43
N ASP A 242 11.32 4.83 -21.68
CA ASP A 242 11.91 6.06 -21.16
C ASP A 242 12.80 5.83 -19.92
N VAL A 243 12.65 4.68 -19.20
CA VAL A 243 13.39 4.39 -17.96
C VAL A 243 14.91 4.37 -18.15
N PRO A 244 15.50 3.69 -19.16
CA PRO A 244 16.94 3.69 -19.36
C PRO A 244 17.51 5.09 -19.63
N GLN A 245 16.76 5.91 -20.38
CA GLN A 245 17.15 7.28 -20.68
C GLN A 245 17.09 8.14 -19.40
N LEU A 246 16.03 8.03 -18.60
CA LEU A 246 15.91 8.73 -17.30
C LEU A 246 17.10 8.44 -16.38
N LEU A 247 17.50 7.17 -16.28
CA LEU A 247 18.63 6.78 -15.45
C LEU A 247 19.97 7.32 -15.96
N ARG A 248 20.11 7.55 -17.28
CA ARG A 248 21.31 8.17 -17.87
C ARG A 248 21.33 9.68 -17.69
N ASP A 249 20.17 10.32 -17.88
CA ASP A 249 20.05 11.79 -17.92
C ASP A 249 20.05 12.41 -16.51
N ASP A 250 19.67 11.64 -15.47
CA ASP A 250 19.66 12.11 -14.06
C ASP A 250 20.53 11.22 -13.16
N PRO A 251 21.85 11.51 -13.04
CA PRO A 251 22.75 10.75 -12.17
C PRO A 251 22.39 10.83 -10.67
N ALA A 252 21.75 11.92 -10.21
CA ALA A 252 21.34 12.07 -8.83
C ALA A 252 20.19 11.11 -8.51
N PHE A 253 19.21 11.04 -9.41
CA PHE A 253 18.12 10.07 -9.30
C PHE A 253 18.64 8.62 -9.35
N THR A 254 19.60 8.32 -10.23
CA THR A 254 20.19 6.99 -10.37
C THR A 254 20.92 6.55 -9.09
N ARG A 255 21.70 7.45 -8.47
CA ARG A 255 22.35 7.17 -7.16
C ARG A 255 21.31 6.91 -6.07
N TYR A 256 20.27 7.74 -6.00
CA TYR A 256 19.17 7.54 -5.06
C TYR A 256 18.47 6.20 -5.28
N PHE A 257 18.18 5.85 -6.55
CA PHE A 257 17.54 4.59 -6.92
C PHE A 257 18.38 3.40 -6.48
N LEU A 258 19.69 3.40 -6.76
CA LEU A 258 20.61 2.33 -6.36
C LEU A 258 20.72 2.21 -4.83
N ALA A 259 20.90 3.32 -4.13
CA ALA A 259 20.96 3.32 -2.66
C ALA A 259 19.66 2.78 -2.05
N ARG A 260 18.51 3.14 -2.62
CA ARG A 260 17.20 2.66 -2.18
C ARG A 260 17.00 1.18 -2.45
N SER A 261 17.48 0.67 -3.59
CA SER A 261 17.43 -0.75 -3.95
C SER A 261 18.27 -1.58 -2.98
N LEU A 262 19.51 -1.16 -2.69
CA LEU A 262 20.38 -1.82 -1.72
C LEU A 262 19.77 -1.82 -0.30
N ALA A 263 19.21 -0.71 0.14
CA ALA A 263 18.53 -0.62 1.44
C ALA A 263 17.29 -1.54 1.52
N THR A 264 16.62 -1.79 0.39
CA THR A 264 15.50 -2.72 0.34
C THR A 264 15.98 -4.18 0.41
N MET A 265 17.09 -4.51 -0.26
CA MET A 265 17.71 -5.84 -0.17
C MET A 265 18.11 -6.19 1.28
N GLY A 266 18.62 -5.23 2.06
CA GLY A 266 18.95 -5.43 3.46
C GLY A 266 17.76 -5.80 4.36
N ARG A 267 16.51 -5.63 3.89
CA ARG A 267 15.31 -6.02 4.62
C ARG A 267 14.81 -7.44 4.32
N MET A 268 15.43 -8.16 3.40
CA MET A 268 15.01 -9.50 2.99
C MET A 268 15.09 -10.51 4.14
N SER A 269 16.00 -10.31 5.08
CA SER A 269 16.16 -11.17 6.27
C SER A 269 15.15 -10.93 7.38
N MET A 270 14.44 -9.78 7.39
CA MET A 270 13.53 -9.41 8.49
C MET A 270 12.45 -10.47 8.83
N PRO A 271 11.78 -11.12 7.85
CA PRO A 271 10.77 -12.13 8.15
C PRO A 271 11.34 -13.35 8.87
N PHE A 272 12.60 -13.68 8.64
CA PHE A 272 13.27 -14.85 9.22
C PHE A 272 13.78 -14.60 10.64
N TYR A 273 13.98 -13.34 11.05
CA TYR A 273 14.37 -13.01 12.43
C TYR A 273 13.31 -13.45 13.45
N ILE A 274 12.04 -13.28 13.12
CA ILE A 274 10.94 -13.69 14.01
C ILE A 274 10.88 -15.22 14.14
N LEU A 275 11.10 -15.95 13.03
CA LEU A 275 11.14 -17.42 13.04
C LEU A 275 12.33 -17.92 13.86
N TYR A 276 13.51 -17.35 13.64
CA TYR A 276 14.72 -17.70 14.41
C TYR A 276 14.57 -17.39 15.90
N ALA A 277 14.03 -16.22 16.25
CA ALA A 277 13.78 -15.86 17.63
C ALA A 277 12.80 -16.84 18.30
N GLY A 278 11.69 -17.18 17.63
CA GLY A 278 10.72 -18.15 18.12
C GLY A 278 11.37 -19.53 18.40
N GLN A 279 12.15 -20.04 17.47
CA GLN A 279 12.89 -21.29 17.66
C GLN A 279 13.91 -21.20 18.82
N SER A 280 14.60 -20.06 18.99
CA SER A 280 15.63 -19.88 20.02
C SER A 280 15.07 -19.78 21.44
N ILE A 281 13.83 -19.31 21.60
CA ILE A 281 13.16 -19.19 22.92
C ILE A 281 12.10 -20.26 23.15
N GLY A 282 12.01 -21.24 22.24
CA GLY A 282 11.12 -22.39 22.42
C GLY A 282 9.63 -22.07 22.22
N LEU A 283 9.31 -21.05 21.40
CA LEU A 283 7.94 -20.67 21.03
C LEU A 283 7.52 -21.33 19.71
#